data_19a177ec41abf802757811f5825ecba1
#
_entry.id   19a177ec41abf802757811f5825ecba1
#
_cell.length_a   1.000
_cell.length_b   1.000
_cell.length_c   1.000
_cell.angle_alpha   90.00
_cell.angle_beta   90.00
_cell.angle_gamma   90.00
#
_symmetry.space_group_name_H-M   'P 1'
#
loop_
_entity.id
_entity.type
_entity.pdbx_description
1 polymer ?
#
loop_
_entity_poly.entity_id
_entity_poly.type
_entity_poly.pdbx_seq_one_letter_code
_entity_poly.pdbx_strand_id
1 'polypeptide(L)'
;QWSSSAASDVYKRQKPYGLWFPVDVSTSSRATIGGMAGNNSCGGRSIRYGMMRDNVIDIEAILYDGSIYNFGKIENNCLPYSNGVAPEIINNLQKLANDNKKEIISKFPKVLRRVGGYNIDALLTDAMANRPNGKVGDGINLSHLLVGSEGTLAYSTEITLKLSPLPSKKIMGVCHFPSFYEAMDAAQHIVPLDPVAVELVDDTMINLA
;
A
#
# COMPACT_ATOMS: atom_id res chain seq x y z
N GLN A 1 -25.68 -9.25 -3.98
CA GLN A 1 -24.52 -10.13 -4.21
C GLN A 1 -23.26 -9.27 -4.15
N TRP A 2 -22.57 -9.30 -3.04
CA TRP A 2 -21.29 -8.60 -2.85
C TRP A 2 -20.20 -9.47 -3.48
N SER A 3 -20.01 -9.33 -4.79
CA SER A 3 -18.84 -9.94 -5.42
C SER A 3 -17.66 -9.00 -5.18
N SER A 4 -16.60 -9.47 -4.55
CA SER A 4 -15.32 -8.79 -4.57
C SER A 4 -14.92 -8.63 -6.04
N SER A 5 -14.96 -7.40 -6.56
CA SER A 5 -14.64 -7.14 -7.95
C SER A 5 -13.16 -7.43 -8.19
N ALA A 6 -12.85 -8.16 -9.25
CA ALA A 6 -11.47 -8.30 -9.71
C ALA A 6 -10.87 -6.91 -9.99
N ALA A 7 -9.58 -6.73 -9.77
CA ALA A 7 -8.92 -5.44 -9.99
C ALA A 7 -9.15 -4.87 -11.41
N SER A 8 -9.35 -5.74 -12.41
CA SER A 8 -9.70 -5.36 -13.78
C SER A 8 -11.08 -4.70 -13.89
N ASP A 9 -12.07 -5.14 -13.10
CA ASP A 9 -13.42 -4.56 -13.11
C ASP A 9 -13.44 -3.20 -12.41
N VAL A 10 -12.64 -3.04 -11.36
CA VAL A 10 -12.44 -1.77 -10.69
C VAL A 10 -11.89 -0.75 -11.69
N TYR A 11 -10.88 -1.10 -12.49
CA TYR A 11 -10.32 -0.24 -13.52
C TYR A 11 -11.37 0.21 -14.56
N LYS A 12 -12.23 -0.70 -15.04
CA LYS A 12 -13.29 -0.39 -16.00
C LYS A 12 -14.29 0.63 -15.45
N ARG A 13 -14.63 0.54 -14.16
CA ARG A 13 -15.56 1.45 -13.49
C ARG A 13 -14.97 2.85 -13.28
N GLN A 14 -13.67 2.98 -13.13
CA GLN A 14 -12.98 4.25 -12.83
C GLN A 14 -12.68 5.06 -14.09
N LYS A 15 -12.43 4.39 -15.21
CA LYS A 15 -12.06 5.03 -16.49
C LYS A 15 -13.01 6.15 -16.95
N PRO A 16 -14.35 6.03 -16.84
CA PRO A 16 -15.28 7.10 -17.22
C PRO A 16 -15.08 8.41 -16.46
N TYR A 17 -14.47 8.33 -15.27
CA TYR A 17 -14.18 9.50 -14.41
C TYR A 17 -12.76 10.04 -14.62
N GLY A 18 -12.00 9.52 -15.58
CA GLY A 18 -10.61 9.90 -15.80
C GLY A 18 -9.67 9.46 -14.66
N LEU A 19 -10.09 8.47 -13.88
CA LEU A 19 -9.37 7.95 -12.69
C LEU A 19 -9.01 6.48 -12.89
N TRP A 20 -8.06 6.02 -12.08
CA TRP A 20 -7.70 4.62 -12.00
C TRP A 20 -7.05 4.28 -10.66
N PHE A 21 -7.08 2.99 -10.28
CA PHE A 21 -6.36 2.49 -9.13
C PHE A 21 -4.95 2.08 -9.57
N PRO A 22 -3.88 2.71 -9.02
CA PRO A 22 -2.55 2.60 -9.61
C PRO A 22 -1.74 1.39 -9.13
N VAL A 23 -2.16 0.71 -8.05
CA VAL A 23 -1.45 -0.48 -7.54
C VAL A 23 -1.64 -1.62 -8.53
N ASP A 24 -0.56 -2.03 -9.15
CA ASP A 24 -0.55 -3.13 -10.10
C ASP A 24 -0.08 -4.42 -9.45
N VAL A 25 -0.62 -5.53 -9.94
CA VAL A 25 -0.20 -6.88 -9.57
C VAL A 25 -0.20 -7.76 -10.82
N SER A 26 0.73 -8.70 -10.93
CA SER A 26 0.80 -9.63 -12.06
C SER A 26 -0.47 -10.46 -12.22
N THR A 27 -1.17 -10.72 -11.12
CA THR A 27 -2.44 -11.47 -11.07
C THR A 27 -3.67 -10.58 -11.20
N SER A 28 -3.58 -9.37 -11.74
CA SER A 28 -4.67 -8.37 -11.79
C SER A 28 -5.98 -8.89 -12.40
N SER A 29 -5.91 -9.87 -13.29
CA SER A 29 -7.11 -10.50 -13.88
C SER A 29 -7.92 -11.35 -12.88
N ARG A 30 -7.34 -11.72 -11.74
CA ARG A 30 -7.95 -12.60 -10.72
C ARG A 30 -7.87 -12.03 -9.30
N ALA A 31 -7.01 -11.03 -9.08
CA ALA A 31 -6.84 -10.41 -7.77
C ALA A 31 -8.11 -9.63 -7.39
N THR A 32 -8.50 -9.76 -6.13
CA THR A 32 -9.59 -8.95 -5.54
C THR A 32 -9.00 -7.81 -4.74
N ILE A 33 -9.71 -6.70 -4.61
CA ILE A 33 -9.26 -5.55 -3.80
C ILE A 33 -9.08 -5.95 -2.34
N GLY A 34 -10.00 -6.74 -1.78
CA GLY A 34 -9.85 -7.25 -0.41
C GLY A 34 -8.62 -8.12 -0.22
N GLY A 35 -8.32 -9.01 -1.19
CA GLY A 35 -7.10 -9.81 -1.16
C GLY A 35 -5.84 -8.97 -1.31
N MET A 36 -5.86 -7.95 -2.18
CA MET A 36 -4.75 -7.00 -2.31
C MET A 36 -4.51 -6.20 -1.03
N ALA A 37 -5.57 -5.79 -0.33
CA ALA A 37 -5.45 -5.15 0.98
C ALA A 37 -4.91 -6.13 2.03
N GLY A 38 -5.42 -7.37 2.05
CA GLY A 38 -4.98 -8.40 2.98
C GLY A 38 -3.48 -8.64 2.94
N ASN A 39 -2.88 -8.74 1.76
CA ASN A 39 -1.44 -9.01 1.62
C ASN A 39 -0.58 -7.77 1.36
N ASN A 40 -1.14 -6.56 1.45
CA ASN A 40 -0.43 -5.30 1.15
C ASN A 40 0.24 -5.33 -0.23
N SER A 41 -0.51 -5.68 -1.26
CA SER A 41 -0.02 -5.86 -2.64
C SER A 41 0.81 -4.68 -3.14
N CYS A 42 1.82 -5.01 -3.94
CA CYS A 42 2.63 -4.05 -4.68
C CYS A 42 3.00 -4.60 -6.07
N GLY A 43 3.46 -3.73 -6.94
CA GLY A 43 3.91 -4.09 -8.29
C GLY A 43 4.99 -3.15 -8.82
N GLY A 44 5.31 -3.23 -10.11
CA GLY A 44 6.33 -2.37 -10.74
C GLY A 44 6.05 -0.87 -10.58
N ARG A 45 4.77 -0.50 -10.58
CA ARG A 45 4.33 0.89 -10.41
C ARG A 45 4.40 1.42 -8.98
N SER A 46 4.69 0.55 -8.01
CA SER A 46 4.82 0.97 -6.61
C SER A 46 5.99 1.90 -6.35
N ILE A 47 6.93 1.99 -7.27
CA ILE A 47 8.02 2.97 -7.23
C ILE A 47 7.48 4.41 -7.24
N ARG A 48 6.39 4.66 -7.95
CA ARG A 48 5.75 5.97 -8.06
C ARG A 48 4.50 6.11 -7.20
N TYR A 49 3.65 5.08 -7.18
CA TYR A 49 2.33 5.15 -6.57
C TYR A 49 2.25 4.51 -5.19
N GLY A 50 3.33 3.90 -4.71
CA GLY A 50 3.32 3.19 -3.44
C GLY A 50 2.66 1.80 -3.52
N MET A 51 2.49 1.19 -2.36
CA MET A 51 1.86 -0.11 -2.18
C MET A 51 0.36 0.04 -1.89
N MET A 52 -0.33 -1.09 -1.70
CA MET A 52 -1.74 -1.09 -1.32
C MET A 52 -2.00 -0.21 -0.10
N ARG A 53 -1.18 -0.32 0.96
CA ARG A 53 -1.29 0.49 2.16
C ARG A 53 -1.30 2.01 1.88
N ASP A 54 -0.48 2.49 0.96
CA ASP A 54 -0.35 3.91 0.64
C ASP A 54 -1.56 4.44 -0.16
N ASN A 55 -2.41 3.53 -0.64
CA ASN A 55 -3.57 3.80 -1.47
C ASN A 55 -4.91 3.39 -0.80
N VAL A 56 -4.89 2.98 0.46
CA VAL A 56 -6.09 2.77 1.27
C VAL A 56 -6.30 3.97 2.18
N ILE A 57 -7.49 4.57 2.11
CA ILE A 57 -7.88 5.74 2.92
C ILE A 57 -8.44 5.28 4.26
N ASP A 58 -9.43 4.38 4.22
CA ASP A 58 -10.05 3.78 5.39
C ASP A 58 -10.60 2.39 5.09
N ILE A 59 -10.90 1.64 6.14
CA ILE A 59 -11.50 0.31 6.07
C ILE A 59 -12.58 0.20 7.14
N GLU A 60 -13.83 -0.09 6.72
CA GLU A 60 -14.82 -0.61 7.65
C GLU A 60 -14.56 -2.10 7.87
N ALA A 61 -14.49 -2.52 9.12
CA ALA A 61 -14.15 -3.90 9.46
C ALA A 61 -14.87 -4.40 10.71
N ILE A 62 -15.11 -5.72 10.71
CA ILE A 62 -15.69 -6.48 11.81
C ILE A 62 -14.56 -7.12 12.61
N LEU A 63 -14.50 -6.87 13.91
CA LEU A 63 -13.57 -7.53 14.83
C LEU A 63 -14.09 -8.92 15.25
N TYR A 64 -13.24 -9.67 15.96
CA TYR A 64 -13.54 -11.04 16.42
C TYR A 64 -14.74 -11.13 17.38
N ASP A 65 -15.07 -10.03 18.07
CA ASP A 65 -16.20 -9.92 18.99
C ASP A 65 -17.52 -9.47 18.31
N GLY A 66 -17.48 -9.27 16.97
CA GLY A 66 -18.61 -8.81 16.17
C GLY A 66 -18.78 -7.29 16.15
N SER A 67 -17.95 -6.52 16.84
CA SER A 67 -17.98 -5.07 16.76
C SER A 67 -17.54 -4.57 15.38
N ILE A 68 -18.17 -3.50 14.89
CA ILE A 68 -17.90 -2.91 13.58
C ILE A 68 -17.31 -1.52 13.79
N TYR A 69 -16.15 -1.29 13.19
CA TYR A 69 -15.46 0.00 13.27
C TYR A 69 -14.94 0.45 11.91
N ASN A 70 -14.85 1.77 11.73
CA ASN A 70 -14.13 2.37 10.61
C ASN A 70 -12.69 2.68 11.04
N PHE A 71 -11.73 2.03 10.39
CA PHE A 71 -10.29 2.21 10.58
C PHE A 71 -9.78 3.21 9.55
N GLY A 72 -9.67 4.46 9.94
CA GLY A 72 -9.20 5.55 9.10
C GLY A 72 -8.14 6.42 9.79
N LYS A 73 -7.96 7.62 9.27
CA LYS A 73 -7.00 8.60 9.79
C LYS A 73 -7.47 9.14 11.15
N ILE A 74 -6.55 9.19 12.11
CA ILE A 74 -6.75 9.87 13.39
C ILE A 74 -6.33 11.33 13.23
N GLU A 75 -7.28 12.24 13.31
CA GLU A 75 -7.01 13.68 13.27
C GLU A 75 -6.80 14.24 14.68
N ASN A 76 -5.62 14.84 14.92
CA ASN A 76 -5.28 15.72 16.06
C ASN A 76 -5.95 15.38 17.41
N ASN A 77 -5.81 14.17 17.95
CA ASN A 77 -6.41 13.73 19.22
C ASN A 77 -7.96 13.84 19.28
N CYS A 78 -8.62 14.18 18.18
CA CYS A 78 -10.06 14.10 18.09
C CYS A 78 -10.47 12.65 17.84
N LEU A 79 -11.22 12.12 18.79
CA LEU A 79 -11.85 10.81 18.69
C LEU A 79 -12.74 10.76 17.45
N PRO A 80 -12.71 9.67 16.70
CA PRO A 80 -13.44 9.58 15.46
C PRO A 80 -14.96 9.61 15.69
N TYR A 81 -15.65 10.05 14.66
CA TYR A 81 -17.11 10.03 14.50
C TYR A 81 -17.76 8.74 15.00
N SER A 82 -19.05 8.75 15.13
CA SER A 82 -19.94 7.75 15.75
C SER A 82 -19.68 6.26 15.44
N ASN A 83 -18.85 5.94 14.42
CA ASN A 83 -18.45 4.58 14.05
C ASN A 83 -16.93 4.38 14.04
N GLY A 84 -16.15 5.28 14.63
CA GLY A 84 -14.69 5.14 14.71
C GLY A 84 -14.26 4.10 15.73
N VAL A 85 -13.00 3.66 15.62
CA VAL A 85 -12.40 2.69 16.54
C VAL A 85 -12.47 3.19 17.97
N ALA A 86 -12.86 2.31 18.90
CA ALA A 86 -13.01 2.66 20.32
C ALA A 86 -11.71 3.29 20.87
N PRO A 87 -11.81 4.37 21.66
CA PRO A 87 -10.66 5.07 22.24
C PRO A 87 -9.67 4.16 22.97
N GLU A 88 -10.20 3.16 23.66
CA GLU A 88 -9.39 2.17 24.39
C GLU A 88 -8.49 1.36 23.44
N ILE A 89 -9.02 0.93 22.30
CA ILE A 89 -8.25 0.20 21.27
C ILE A 89 -7.15 1.12 20.74
N ILE A 90 -7.47 2.37 20.40
CA ILE A 90 -6.50 3.34 19.89
C ILE A 90 -5.37 3.57 20.91
N ASN A 91 -5.72 3.81 22.17
CA ASN A 91 -4.75 4.03 23.24
C ASN A 91 -3.83 2.82 23.46
N ASN A 92 -4.39 1.61 23.42
CA ASN A 92 -3.62 0.38 23.56
C ASN A 92 -2.66 0.17 22.38
N LEU A 93 -3.11 0.43 21.15
CA LEU A 93 -2.27 0.36 19.94
C LEU A 93 -1.14 1.39 19.97
N GLN A 94 -1.44 2.64 20.35
CA GLN A 94 -0.42 3.68 20.48
C GLN A 94 0.58 3.36 21.60
N LYS A 95 0.11 2.84 22.73
CA LYS A 95 0.97 2.39 23.82
C LYS A 95 1.89 1.27 23.35
N LEU A 96 1.35 0.24 22.70
CA LEU A 96 2.13 -0.86 22.13
C LEU A 96 3.24 -0.36 21.22
N ALA A 97 2.93 0.55 20.29
CA ALA A 97 3.90 1.11 19.37
C ALA A 97 4.98 1.94 20.08
N ASN A 98 4.59 2.77 21.05
CA ASN A 98 5.51 3.61 21.80
C ASN A 98 6.44 2.80 22.71
N ASP A 99 5.92 1.79 23.40
CA ASP A 99 6.72 0.90 24.27
C ASP A 99 7.79 0.15 23.45
N ASN A 100 7.52 -0.15 22.18
CA ASN A 100 8.41 -0.88 21.28
C ASN A 100 9.10 0.03 20.24
N LYS A 101 9.02 1.36 20.38
CA LYS A 101 9.48 2.33 19.37
C LYS A 101 10.93 2.10 18.92
N LYS A 102 11.85 1.87 19.86
CA LYS A 102 13.27 1.67 19.55
C LYS A 102 13.47 0.43 18.68
N GLU A 103 12.77 -0.64 18.99
CA GLU A 103 12.86 -1.91 18.28
C GLU A 103 12.26 -1.80 16.87
N ILE A 104 11.08 -1.17 16.74
CA ILE A 104 10.43 -0.91 15.47
C ILE A 104 11.36 -0.10 14.55
N ILE A 105 11.93 1.01 15.03
CA ILE A 105 12.80 1.87 14.22
C ILE A 105 14.09 1.16 13.80
N SER A 106 14.64 0.30 14.65
CA SER A 106 15.93 -0.38 14.38
C SER A 106 15.80 -1.63 13.54
N LYS A 107 14.72 -2.41 13.70
CA LYS A 107 14.56 -3.72 13.06
C LYS A 107 13.71 -3.73 11.80
N PHE A 108 12.79 -2.77 11.63
CA PHE A 108 11.96 -2.72 10.44
C PHE A 108 12.82 -2.37 9.20
N PRO A 109 12.74 -3.17 8.13
CA PRO A 109 13.51 -2.93 6.91
C PRO A 109 13.18 -1.55 6.29
N LYS A 110 14.23 -0.78 5.98
CA LYS A 110 14.12 0.53 5.32
C LYS A 110 14.12 0.37 3.81
N VAL A 111 13.19 -0.41 3.29
CA VAL A 111 13.02 -0.67 1.86
C VAL A 111 11.73 -0.07 1.35
N LEU A 112 11.69 0.28 0.06
CA LEU A 112 10.52 0.89 -0.57
C LEU A 112 9.29 -0.04 -0.49
N ARG A 113 9.47 -1.33 -0.76
CA ARG A 113 8.42 -2.34 -0.78
C ARG A 113 8.61 -3.34 0.35
N ARG A 114 7.91 -3.13 1.46
CA ARG A 114 7.81 -4.05 2.58
C ARG A 114 6.36 -4.48 2.74
N VAL A 115 6.07 -5.73 2.43
CA VAL A 115 4.71 -6.29 2.41
C VAL A 115 4.46 -7.33 3.51
N GLY A 116 5.50 -7.96 4.05
CA GLY A 116 5.36 -9.01 5.06
C GLY A 116 5.11 -8.47 6.47
N GLY A 117 4.20 -9.11 7.18
CA GLY A 117 3.88 -8.82 8.59
C GLY A 117 3.03 -7.58 8.82
N TYR A 118 2.66 -7.37 10.08
CA TYR A 118 1.83 -6.23 10.48
C TYR A 118 2.59 -4.91 10.35
N ASN A 119 1.87 -3.88 9.92
CA ASN A 119 2.41 -2.53 9.75
C ASN A 119 2.35 -1.72 11.07
N ILE A 120 2.85 -2.27 12.18
CA ILE A 120 2.85 -1.58 13.48
C ILE A 120 3.69 -0.29 13.48
N ASP A 121 4.65 -0.18 12.57
CA ASP A 121 5.41 1.06 12.33
C ASP A 121 4.52 2.21 11.84
N ALA A 122 3.36 1.91 11.24
CA ALA A 122 2.38 2.92 10.84
C ALA A 122 1.70 3.63 12.03
N LEU A 123 1.81 3.08 13.23
CA LEU A 123 1.33 3.69 14.46
C LEU A 123 2.32 4.71 15.07
N LEU A 124 3.51 4.83 14.49
CA LEU A 124 4.55 5.79 14.90
C LEU A 124 4.69 6.88 13.82
N THR A 125 4.37 8.13 14.17
CA THR A 125 4.51 9.28 13.25
C THR A 125 5.95 9.44 12.74
N ASP A 126 6.94 9.25 13.59
CA ASP A 126 8.37 9.37 13.25
C ASP A 126 8.83 8.27 12.29
N ALA A 127 8.29 7.06 12.44
CA ALA A 127 8.62 5.94 11.55
C ALA A 127 8.02 6.14 10.15
N MET A 128 6.85 6.75 10.07
CA MET A 128 6.23 7.09 8.79
C MET A 128 7.01 8.17 8.03
N ALA A 129 7.54 9.17 8.75
CA ALA A 129 8.36 10.24 8.16
C ALA A 129 9.68 9.73 7.55
N ASN A 130 10.21 8.63 8.06
CA ASN A 130 11.48 8.04 7.61
C ASN A 130 11.34 7.04 6.45
N ARG A 131 10.15 6.90 5.85
CA ARG A 131 9.95 6.04 4.67
C ARG A 131 10.30 6.79 3.39
N PRO A 132 10.73 6.07 2.33
CA PRO A 132 11.02 6.69 1.05
C PRO A 132 9.88 7.52 0.46
N ASN A 133 8.61 7.13 0.73
CA ASN A 133 7.40 7.83 0.29
C ASN A 133 6.58 8.41 1.46
N GLY A 134 7.12 8.41 2.68
CA GLY A 134 6.46 8.96 3.87
C GLY A 134 6.49 10.47 3.88
N LYS A 135 5.37 11.10 4.19
CA LYS A 135 5.30 12.55 4.38
C LYS A 135 5.24 12.88 5.86
N VAL A 136 6.07 13.82 6.29
CA VAL A 136 6.01 14.37 7.64
C VAL A 136 4.63 15.02 7.82
N GLY A 137 3.92 14.66 8.89
CA GLY A 137 2.62 15.27 9.23
C GLY A 137 1.38 14.57 8.70
N ASP A 138 1.51 13.42 8.02
CA ASP A 138 0.34 12.68 7.53
C ASP A 138 -0.55 12.07 8.65
N GLY A 139 -0.10 12.12 9.90
CA GLY A 139 -0.82 11.53 11.04
C GLY A 139 -0.81 10.00 11.04
N ILE A 140 -1.55 9.41 11.97
CA ILE A 140 -1.72 7.96 12.05
C ILE A 140 -2.99 7.57 11.29
N ASN A 141 -2.87 6.60 10.38
CA ASN A 141 -4.01 5.98 9.72
C ASN A 141 -4.12 4.51 10.17
N LEU A 142 -5.19 4.18 10.90
CA LEU A 142 -5.41 2.84 11.45
C LEU A 142 -5.67 1.79 10.38
N SER A 143 -6.16 2.17 9.19
CA SER A 143 -6.32 1.23 8.08
C SER A 143 -5.00 0.55 7.70
N HIS A 144 -3.88 1.23 7.90
CA HIS A 144 -2.55 0.68 7.62
C HIS A 144 -2.22 -0.57 8.46
N LEU A 145 -2.82 -0.71 9.65
CA LEU A 145 -2.65 -1.90 10.49
C LEU A 145 -3.40 -3.11 9.89
N LEU A 146 -4.58 -2.88 9.32
CA LEU A 146 -5.38 -3.94 8.70
C LEU A 146 -4.84 -4.35 7.33
N VAL A 147 -4.25 -3.42 6.58
CA VAL A 147 -3.58 -3.73 5.31
C VAL A 147 -2.31 -4.54 5.57
N GLY A 148 -2.24 -5.73 4.99
CA GLY A 148 -1.15 -6.68 5.21
C GLY A 148 -1.36 -7.60 6.43
N SER A 149 -2.55 -7.59 7.04
CA SER A 149 -2.88 -8.47 8.17
C SER A 149 -3.37 -9.86 7.75
N GLU A 150 -3.57 -10.10 6.45
CA GLU A 150 -4.05 -11.38 5.89
C GLU A 150 -5.37 -11.86 6.52
N GLY A 151 -6.23 -10.91 6.94
CA GLY A 151 -7.51 -11.21 7.61
C GLY A 151 -7.41 -11.69 9.06
N THR A 152 -6.21 -11.65 9.67
CA THR A 152 -5.99 -12.16 11.04
C THR A 152 -6.43 -11.18 12.13
N LEU A 153 -6.60 -9.90 11.82
CA LEU A 153 -6.98 -8.87 12.79
C LEU A 153 -8.47 -8.51 12.70
N ALA A 154 -9.04 -8.50 11.50
CA ALA A 154 -10.43 -8.13 11.27
C ALA A 154 -10.90 -8.62 9.90
N TYR A 155 -12.23 -8.68 9.71
CA TYR A 155 -12.85 -8.91 8.42
C TYR A 155 -13.26 -7.58 7.79
N SER A 156 -12.63 -7.19 6.67
CA SER A 156 -12.91 -5.95 5.96
C SER A 156 -14.23 -6.05 5.19
N THR A 157 -15.19 -5.20 5.48
CA THR A 157 -16.50 -5.12 4.81
C THR A 157 -16.50 -4.10 3.70
N GLU A 158 -15.83 -2.95 3.90
CA GLU A 158 -15.70 -1.88 2.92
C GLU A 158 -14.26 -1.32 2.94
N ILE A 159 -13.72 -0.97 1.77
CA ILE A 159 -12.38 -0.40 1.63
C ILE A 159 -12.48 0.84 0.76
N THR A 160 -12.16 2.01 1.32
CA THR A 160 -12.06 3.26 0.58
C THR A 160 -10.66 3.43 0.00
N LEU A 161 -10.60 3.60 -1.32
CA LEU A 161 -9.33 3.66 -2.06
C LEU A 161 -9.03 5.06 -2.56
N LYS A 162 -7.75 5.43 -2.49
CA LYS A 162 -7.21 6.58 -3.20
C LYS A 162 -7.00 6.24 -4.66
N LEU A 163 -7.60 7.03 -5.54
CA LEU A 163 -7.44 6.91 -6.97
C LEU A 163 -6.46 7.96 -7.50
N SER A 164 -5.83 7.66 -8.62
CA SER A 164 -4.94 8.56 -9.34
C SER A 164 -5.54 8.98 -10.68
N PRO A 165 -5.19 10.16 -11.21
CA PRO A 165 -5.58 10.55 -12.56
C PRO A 165 -5.06 9.55 -13.59
N LEU A 166 -5.91 9.22 -14.56
CA LEU A 166 -5.53 8.36 -15.68
C LEU A 166 -4.48 9.08 -16.55
N PRO A 167 -3.30 8.49 -16.79
CA PRO A 167 -2.28 9.11 -17.64
C PRO A 167 -2.80 9.35 -19.04
N SER A 168 -2.69 10.58 -19.52
CA SER A 168 -3.13 10.96 -20.88
C SER A 168 -2.25 10.34 -21.96
N LYS A 169 -0.98 10.15 -21.68
CA LYS A 169 0.02 9.55 -22.57
C LYS A 169 0.91 8.58 -21.79
N LYS A 170 1.40 7.55 -22.48
CA LYS A 170 2.34 6.59 -21.96
C LYS A 170 3.50 6.45 -22.94
N ILE A 171 4.71 6.45 -22.40
CA ILE A 171 5.93 6.22 -23.19
C ILE A 171 6.66 5.05 -22.52
N MET A 172 7.20 4.16 -23.32
CA MET A 172 8.06 3.08 -22.88
C MET A 172 9.45 3.29 -23.47
N GLY A 173 10.46 3.32 -22.63
CA GLY A 173 11.85 3.29 -23.02
C GLY A 173 12.40 1.87 -22.85
N VAL A 174 13.13 1.37 -23.84
CA VAL A 174 13.86 0.11 -23.75
C VAL A 174 15.35 0.44 -23.82
N CYS A 175 16.07 0.15 -22.72
CA CYS A 175 17.50 0.38 -22.61
C CYS A 175 18.23 -0.97 -22.66
N HIS A 176 19.22 -1.09 -23.56
CA HIS A 176 20.04 -2.28 -23.68
C HIS A 176 21.39 -2.07 -22.98
N PHE A 177 21.80 -3.06 -22.22
CA PHE A 177 23.05 -3.05 -21.47
C PHE A 177 23.86 -4.31 -21.82
N PRO A 178 25.19 -4.22 -21.83
CA PRO A 178 26.05 -5.37 -22.18
C PRO A 178 26.09 -6.44 -21.09
N SER A 179 25.69 -6.12 -19.86
CA SER A 179 25.64 -7.08 -18.75
C SER A 179 24.47 -6.80 -17.80
N PHE A 180 24.09 -7.84 -17.04
CA PHE A 180 23.08 -7.75 -15.99
C PHE A 180 23.49 -6.73 -14.89
N TYR A 181 24.78 -6.68 -14.56
CA TYR A 181 25.30 -5.73 -13.58
C TYR A 181 25.06 -4.28 -14.01
N GLU A 182 25.39 -3.94 -15.25
CA GLU A 182 25.21 -2.58 -15.77
C GLU A 182 23.74 -2.20 -15.87
N ALA A 183 22.86 -3.16 -16.21
CA ALA A 183 21.42 -2.94 -16.20
C ALA A 183 20.90 -2.65 -14.77
N MET A 184 21.38 -3.38 -13.77
CA MET A 184 21.05 -3.14 -12.36
C MET A 184 21.59 -1.80 -11.87
N ASP A 185 22.83 -1.47 -12.21
CA ASP A 185 23.48 -0.19 -11.85
C ASP A 185 22.72 1.01 -12.44
N ALA A 186 22.23 0.89 -13.68
CA ALA A 186 21.44 1.93 -14.34
C ALA A 186 20.16 2.31 -13.58
N ALA A 187 19.59 1.41 -12.78
CA ALA A 187 18.36 1.67 -12.03
C ALA A 187 18.50 2.88 -11.09
N GLN A 188 19.66 3.06 -10.43
CA GLN A 188 19.91 4.22 -9.55
C GLN A 188 19.90 5.56 -10.30
N HIS A 189 20.17 5.55 -11.60
CA HIS A 189 20.15 6.74 -12.47
C HIS A 189 18.78 6.96 -13.11
N ILE A 190 18.01 5.90 -13.32
CA ILE A 190 16.66 5.97 -13.92
C ILE A 190 15.62 6.38 -12.89
N VAL A 191 15.68 5.86 -11.66
CA VAL A 191 14.70 6.13 -10.60
C VAL A 191 14.55 7.62 -10.28
N PRO A 192 15.61 8.45 -10.22
CA PRO A 192 15.47 9.89 -10.00
C PRO A 192 14.72 10.66 -11.11
N LEU A 193 14.52 10.04 -12.28
CA LEU A 193 13.73 10.61 -13.38
C LEU A 193 12.21 10.43 -13.16
N ASP A 194 11.80 9.89 -12.02
CA ASP A 194 10.40 9.64 -11.63
C ASP A 194 9.62 8.80 -12.66
N PRO A 195 10.14 7.62 -13.08
CA PRO A 195 9.40 6.74 -13.97
C PRO A 195 8.19 6.14 -13.24
N VAL A 196 7.18 5.73 -14.03
CA VAL A 196 6.01 5.03 -13.48
C VAL A 196 6.36 3.62 -13.01
N ALA A 197 7.23 2.95 -13.76
CA ALA A 197 7.74 1.61 -13.46
C ALA A 197 9.14 1.44 -14.06
N VAL A 198 9.96 0.60 -13.44
CA VAL A 198 11.24 0.14 -13.96
C VAL A 198 11.26 -1.37 -13.82
N GLU A 199 11.41 -2.05 -14.94
CA GLU A 199 11.45 -3.51 -14.99
C GLU A 199 12.77 -3.95 -15.66
N LEU A 200 13.37 -5.00 -15.10
CA LEU A 200 14.55 -5.62 -15.64
C LEU A 200 14.17 -6.96 -16.29
N VAL A 201 14.62 -7.16 -17.52
CA VAL A 201 14.44 -8.42 -18.25
C VAL A 201 15.80 -8.85 -18.75
N ASP A 202 16.22 -10.07 -18.45
CA ASP A 202 17.45 -10.65 -18.97
C ASP A 202 17.22 -11.39 -20.30
N ASP A 203 18.30 -11.72 -20.97
CA ASP A 203 18.28 -12.45 -22.24
C ASP A 203 17.70 -13.86 -22.10
N THR A 204 17.86 -14.49 -20.92
CA THR A 204 17.26 -15.81 -20.65
C THR A 204 15.75 -15.72 -20.68
N MET A 205 15.17 -14.70 -20.03
CA MET A 205 13.72 -14.47 -20.03
C MET A 205 13.20 -14.17 -21.44
N ILE A 206 13.95 -13.38 -22.22
CA ILE A 206 13.58 -13.05 -23.61
C ILE A 206 13.58 -14.30 -24.49
N ASN A 207 14.56 -15.18 -24.31
CA ASN A 207 14.68 -16.41 -25.10
C ASN A 207 13.66 -17.49 -24.71
N LEU A 208 13.08 -17.42 -23.53
CA LEU A 208 12.05 -18.36 -23.04
C LEU A 208 10.61 -17.92 -23.35
N ALA A 209 10.39 -16.67 -23.75
CA ALA A 209 9.07 -16.10 -24.02
C ALA A 209 8.62 -16.35 -25.46
#